data_c514118636f0d2c7a390a8bc97dbb86b
#
_entry.id   c514118636f0d2c7a390a8bc97dbb86b
#
_cell.length_a   1.000
_cell.length_b   1.000
_cell.length_c   1.000
_cell.angle_alpha   90.00
_cell.angle_beta   90.00
_cell.angle_gamma   90.00
#
_symmetry.space_group_name_H-M   'P 1'
#
loop_
_entity.id
_entity.type
_entity.pdbx_description
1 polymer ?
#
loop_
_entity_poly.entity_id
_entity_poly.type
_entity_poly.pdbx_seq_one_letter_code
_entity_poly.pdbx_strand_id
1 'polypeptide(L)'
;MKADAGELSLFFRVDVLPARLRLTRGFVLNRKLRKKSRIAVLTLWVGISPVVGATNVSVLQRIPDIYAKPATLVTVAHGRQLNLRCTGSGPQTVMLEAGSHADSMTWFKLLPILSSVTKVCAYDRAGYGFSSEGQLPRDLDADVSDLHDLIRAANIKTPVVLVGHSLGSNIVRRYAERYASDVSGMVLIDPPEQDVAAFAPEWAKSDEALNAQRFALIQRCEASAEKGELVSSAALKACGVSPNPLASEKLNAVILANKSKPAFWHTLLSELQNNAVVFSKPVSPKETHGSMPLIVLTAANTYAGAPADVRKALEAARDKTQTQIVATSTQGERVLVDNTSHDIQLDQPEVVAKAVTKVLQQAAVADK
;
A
#
# COMPACT_ATOMS: atom_id res chain seq x y z
N MET A 1 8.37 -26.79 -6.55
CA MET A 1 7.28 -26.09 -5.90
C MET A 1 7.63 -24.61 -5.97
N LYS A 2 7.04 -23.88 -6.91
CA LYS A 2 7.18 -22.43 -7.05
C LYS A 2 6.20 -21.81 -6.04
N ALA A 3 6.70 -21.18 -5.00
CA ALA A 3 5.90 -20.34 -4.14
C ALA A 3 5.64 -19.04 -4.91
N ASP A 4 4.36 -18.79 -5.20
CA ASP A 4 3.91 -17.57 -5.84
C ASP A 4 4.16 -16.37 -4.93
N ALA A 5 5.02 -15.44 -5.39
CA ALA A 5 5.29 -14.16 -4.74
C ALA A 5 4.11 -13.16 -4.88
N GLY A 6 2.91 -13.66 -5.22
CA GLY A 6 1.72 -12.84 -5.53
C GLY A 6 0.79 -12.52 -4.36
N GLU A 7 1.07 -12.98 -3.13
CA GLU A 7 0.06 -12.94 -2.05
C GLU A 7 0.17 -11.79 -1.04
N LEU A 8 1.05 -10.82 -1.21
CA LEU A 8 1.20 -9.71 -0.25
C LEU A 8 0.24 -8.51 -0.46
N SER A 9 -0.47 -8.48 -1.58
CA SER A 9 -1.47 -7.45 -1.91
C SER A 9 -2.92 -7.86 -1.58
N LEU A 10 -3.14 -8.89 -0.76
CA LEU A 10 -4.41 -9.63 -0.63
C LEU A 10 -5.21 -9.27 0.61
N PHE A 11 -5.42 -7.98 0.92
CA PHE A 11 -6.36 -7.69 2.01
C PHE A 11 -7.83 -7.51 1.57
N PHE A 12 -8.19 -7.56 0.27
CA PHE A 12 -9.58 -7.55 -0.18
C PHE A 12 -9.83 -8.28 -1.52
N ARG A 13 -9.18 -9.41 -1.76
CA ARG A 13 -9.73 -10.37 -2.74
C ARG A 13 -10.72 -11.28 -2.03
N VAL A 14 -11.97 -10.95 -2.15
CA VAL A 14 -13.01 -11.97 -1.99
C VAL A 14 -12.91 -12.87 -3.23
N ASP A 15 -12.36 -14.08 -3.07
CA ASP A 15 -12.46 -15.11 -4.08
C ASP A 15 -13.94 -15.42 -4.32
N VAL A 16 -14.53 -14.75 -5.29
CA VAL A 16 -15.81 -15.19 -5.87
C VAL A 16 -15.46 -16.37 -6.75
N LEU A 17 -15.46 -17.58 -6.16
CA LEU A 17 -15.49 -18.82 -6.90
C LEU A 17 -16.70 -18.77 -7.86
N PRO A 18 -16.49 -18.89 -9.18
CA PRO A 18 -17.62 -19.00 -10.09
C PRO A 18 -18.37 -20.29 -9.74
N ALA A 19 -19.66 -20.17 -9.46
CA ALA A 19 -20.57 -21.27 -9.31
C ALA A 19 -20.43 -22.19 -10.54
N ARG A 20 -19.78 -23.35 -10.37
CA ARG A 20 -19.71 -24.37 -11.41
C ARG A 20 -21.13 -24.86 -11.68
N LEU A 21 -21.69 -24.43 -12.80
CA LEU A 21 -22.81 -25.13 -13.42
C LEU A 21 -22.36 -26.58 -13.68
N ARG A 22 -22.94 -27.55 -12.96
CA ARG A 22 -22.83 -28.96 -13.28
C ARG A 22 -23.63 -29.22 -14.56
N LEU A 23 -22.95 -29.32 -15.67
CA LEU A 23 -23.47 -30.02 -16.85
C LEU A 23 -22.94 -31.46 -16.80
N THR A 24 -23.82 -32.37 -16.40
CA THR A 24 -23.66 -33.81 -16.58
C THR A 24 -23.82 -34.15 -18.04
N ARG A 25 -22.77 -34.69 -18.66
CA ARG A 25 -22.88 -35.62 -19.78
C ARG A 25 -21.67 -36.55 -19.78
N GLY A 26 -21.96 -37.80 -19.54
CA GLY A 26 -21.00 -38.88 -19.64
C GLY A 26 -20.57 -39.12 -21.09
N PHE A 27 -19.34 -39.53 -21.27
CA PHE A 27 -18.93 -40.36 -22.40
C PHE A 27 -17.83 -41.34 -21.99
N VAL A 28 -18.07 -42.58 -22.39
CA VAL A 28 -17.49 -43.87 -22.25
C VAL A 28 -16.01 -43.99 -22.59
N LEU A 29 -15.34 -44.85 -21.82
CA LEU A 29 -14.02 -45.45 -22.06
C LEU A 29 -13.82 -45.96 -23.49
N ASN A 30 -12.62 -45.81 -24.02
CA ASN A 30 -12.05 -46.86 -24.85
C ASN A 30 -10.54 -47.06 -24.60
N ARG A 31 -10.20 -48.29 -24.26
CA ARG A 31 -8.84 -48.84 -24.08
C ARG A 31 -8.32 -49.35 -25.42
N LYS A 32 -7.01 -49.29 -25.58
CA LYS A 32 -6.01 -50.12 -26.30
C LYS A 32 -5.13 -49.24 -27.19
N LEU A 33 -3.80 -49.32 -27.12
CA LEU A 33 -2.89 -50.43 -27.45
C LEU A 33 -1.44 -50.07 -27.08
N ARG A 34 -0.74 -51.05 -26.54
CA ARG A 34 0.72 -51.10 -26.37
C ARG A 34 1.42 -51.24 -27.72
N LYS A 35 2.52 -50.53 -27.95
CA LYS A 35 3.62 -51.04 -28.77
C LYS A 35 4.97 -50.67 -28.17
N LYS A 36 5.78 -51.67 -27.91
CA LYS A 36 7.18 -51.61 -27.51
C LYS A 36 8.02 -51.31 -28.74
N SER A 37 9.00 -50.39 -28.63
CA SER A 37 10.16 -50.37 -29.51
C SER A 37 11.40 -50.05 -28.71
N ARG A 38 12.35 -50.95 -28.79
CA ARG A 38 13.72 -50.80 -28.27
C ARG A 38 14.51 -50.05 -29.33
N ILE A 39 15.23 -49.01 -28.95
CA ILE A 39 16.34 -48.44 -29.77
C ILE A 39 17.51 -48.09 -28.82
N ALA A 40 18.67 -48.38 -29.32
CA ALA A 40 19.95 -48.46 -28.66
C ALA A 40 20.48 -47.10 -28.14
N VAL A 41 21.25 -47.27 -27.06
CA VAL A 41 22.01 -46.20 -26.40
C VAL A 41 23.28 -45.93 -27.20
N LEU A 42 23.43 -44.72 -27.71
CA LEU A 42 24.72 -44.18 -28.16
C LEU A 42 25.13 -43.09 -27.16
N THR A 43 26.12 -43.39 -26.35
CA THR A 43 26.70 -42.45 -25.39
C THR A 43 27.65 -41.47 -26.11
N LEU A 44 27.21 -40.25 -26.30
CA LEU A 44 28.11 -39.12 -26.61
C LEU A 44 28.41 -38.37 -25.32
N TRP A 45 29.64 -38.43 -24.87
CA TRP A 45 30.16 -37.55 -23.84
C TRP A 45 30.34 -36.13 -24.42
N VAL A 46 29.43 -35.23 -24.10
CA VAL A 46 29.65 -33.80 -24.26
C VAL A 46 29.90 -33.22 -22.88
N GLY A 47 31.10 -32.70 -22.69
CA GLY A 47 31.51 -32.03 -21.45
C GLY A 47 30.64 -30.79 -21.24
N ILE A 48 29.72 -30.86 -20.26
CA ILE A 48 28.95 -29.70 -19.79
C ILE A 48 29.77 -29.11 -18.64
N SER A 49 30.45 -27.99 -18.91
CA SER A 49 30.93 -27.11 -17.84
C SER A 49 29.68 -26.60 -17.06
N PRO A 50 29.66 -26.68 -15.73
CA PRO A 50 28.59 -26.09 -14.99
C PRO A 50 28.73 -24.57 -15.06
N VAL A 51 27.93 -23.92 -15.90
CA VAL A 51 27.59 -22.50 -15.72
C VAL A 51 26.80 -22.45 -14.43
N VAL A 52 27.48 -22.14 -13.33
CA VAL A 52 26.82 -21.76 -12.07
C VAL A 52 26.16 -20.41 -12.33
N GLY A 53 24.97 -20.47 -12.87
CA GLY A 53 24.05 -19.33 -12.82
C GLY A 53 23.72 -19.10 -11.36
N ALA A 54 24.29 -18.07 -10.76
CA ALA A 54 23.88 -17.56 -9.48
C ALA A 54 22.41 -17.11 -9.63
N THR A 55 21.47 -18.00 -9.34
CA THR A 55 20.10 -17.62 -9.07
C THR A 55 20.15 -16.82 -7.77
N ASN A 56 20.08 -15.49 -7.89
CA ASN A 56 19.78 -14.61 -6.77
C ASN A 56 18.42 -15.01 -6.22
N VAL A 57 18.38 -15.96 -5.31
CA VAL A 57 17.26 -16.16 -4.40
C VAL A 57 17.30 -14.94 -3.50
N SER A 58 16.52 -13.93 -3.81
CA SER A 58 16.32 -12.80 -2.90
C SER A 58 15.84 -13.41 -1.58
N VAL A 59 16.69 -13.40 -0.57
CA VAL A 59 16.31 -13.76 0.80
C VAL A 59 15.22 -12.76 1.17
N LEU A 60 13.98 -13.24 1.31
CA LEU A 60 12.85 -12.40 1.70
C LEU A 60 13.22 -11.70 3.02
N GLN A 61 13.44 -10.41 2.96
CA GLN A 61 13.82 -9.62 4.13
C GLN A 61 12.66 -9.65 5.13
N ARG A 62 12.94 -10.21 6.33
CA ARG A 62 11.95 -10.26 7.41
C ARG A 62 11.70 -8.86 7.99
N ILE A 63 10.47 -8.63 8.43
CA ILE A 63 10.11 -7.42 9.16
C ILE A 63 10.81 -7.46 10.54
N PRO A 64 11.57 -6.42 10.92
CA PRO A 64 12.28 -6.40 12.19
C PRO A 64 11.35 -6.37 13.40
N ASP A 65 11.71 -7.08 14.47
CA ASP A 65 10.94 -7.14 15.71
C ASP A 65 10.84 -5.80 16.47
N ILE A 66 11.57 -4.78 16.03
CA ILE A 66 11.42 -3.41 16.56
C ILE A 66 9.98 -2.87 16.37
N TYR A 67 9.25 -3.39 15.38
CA TYR A 67 7.84 -3.08 15.14
C TYR A 67 6.87 -3.81 16.07
N ALA A 68 7.36 -4.72 16.92
CA ALA A 68 6.53 -5.37 17.95
C ALA A 68 6.30 -4.49 19.21
N LYS A 69 6.79 -3.25 19.20
CA LYS A 69 6.61 -2.27 20.28
C LYS A 69 6.47 -0.87 19.70
N PRO A 70 5.78 0.05 20.40
CA PRO A 70 5.72 1.45 19.98
C PRO A 70 7.13 2.05 19.91
N ALA A 71 7.29 3.05 19.07
CA ALA A 71 8.50 3.88 19.03
C ALA A 71 8.33 5.08 19.97
N THR A 72 8.07 6.27 19.44
CA THR A 72 7.77 7.46 20.26
C THR A 72 6.28 7.74 20.18
N LEU A 73 5.60 7.69 21.33
CA LEU A 73 4.20 8.11 21.41
C LEU A 73 4.16 9.62 21.61
N VAL A 74 3.76 10.34 20.56
CA VAL A 74 3.66 11.79 20.55
C VAL A 74 2.24 12.19 20.90
N THR A 75 2.08 13.02 21.95
CA THR A 75 0.77 13.54 22.33
C THR A 75 0.35 14.66 21.39
N VAL A 76 -0.79 14.48 20.73
CA VAL A 76 -1.44 15.43 19.82
C VAL A 76 -2.72 15.98 20.45
N ALA A 77 -3.50 16.72 19.66
CA ALA A 77 -4.75 17.32 20.11
C ALA A 77 -5.65 16.31 20.85
N HIS A 78 -6.38 16.80 21.86
CA HIS A 78 -7.29 16.03 22.74
C HIS A 78 -6.62 14.91 23.52
N GLY A 79 -5.30 15.01 23.80
CA GLY A 79 -4.55 14.03 24.58
C GLY A 79 -4.33 12.67 23.88
N ARG A 80 -4.67 12.57 22.59
CA ARG A 80 -4.40 11.37 21.79
C ARG A 80 -2.90 11.19 21.60
N GLN A 81 -2.46 9.96 21.41
CA GLN A 81 -1.07 9.62 21.15
C GLN A 81 -0.93 8.99 19.76
N LEU A 82 -0.01 9.51 18.96
CA LEU A 82 0.36 8.91 17.68
C LEU A 82 1.76 8.32 17.77
N ASN A 83 1.91 7.09 17.26
CA ASN A 83 3.19 6.40 17.26
C ASN A 83 4.05 6.88 16.10
N LEU A 84 5.17 7.53 16.41
CA LEU A 84 6.11 8.12 15.48
C LEU A 84 7.46 7.40 15.55
N ARG A 85 7.94 6.93 14.41
CA ARG A 85 9.24 6.27 14.24
C ARG A 85 10.13 7.09 13.32
N CYS A 86 11.10 7.79 13.89
CA CYS A 86 12.10 8.55 13.13
C CYS A 86 13.48 7.90 13.21
N THR A 87 14.25 8.02 12.14
CA THR A 87 15.65 7.55 12.06
C THR A 87 16.43 8.44 11.09
N GLY A 88 17.77 8.33 11.14
CA GLY A 88 18.65 9.21 10.33
C GLY A 88 18.74 10.63 10.86
N SER A 89 19.50 11.46 10.16
CA SER A 89 19.72 12.87 10.46
C SER A 89 19.98 13.66 9.17
N GLY A 90 19.65 14.94 9.17
CA GLY A 90 19.85 15.81 8.01
C GLY A 90 19.10 17.12 8.17
N PRO A 91 19.34 18.09 7.26
CA PRO A 91 18.71 19.42 7.31
C PRO A 91 17.22 19.38 7.00
N GLN A 92 16.78 18.44 6.15
CA GLN A 92 15.38 18.22 5.78
C GLN A 92 14.85 16.95 6.40
N THR A 93 13.54 16.89 6.66
CA THR A 93 12.87 15.69 7.15
C THR A 93 11.93 15.15 6.07
N VAL A 94 11.95 13.82 5.88
CA VAL A 94 10.97 13.10 5.05
C VAL A 94 9.91 12.49 5.97
N MET A 95 8.62 12.76 5.67
CA MET A 95 7.49 12.15 6.36
C MET A 95 6.84 11.12 5.44
N LEU A 96 6.64 9.89 5.93
CA LEU A 96 6.08 8.76 5.19
C LEU A 96 4.64 8.51 5.62
N GLU A 97 3.71 8.63 4.68
CA GLU A 97 2.27 8.44 4.84
C GLU A 97 1.83 7.12 4.21
N ALA A 98 1.36 6.19 5.03
CA ALA A 98 0.98 4.84 4.60
C ALA A 98 -0.34 4.82 3.81
N GLY A 99 -0.56 3.74 3.06
CA GLY A 99 -1.82 3.45 2.37
C GLY A 99 -2.96 3.13 3.34
N SER A 100 -4.14 2.82 2.81
CA SER A 100 -5.29 2.41 3.62
C SER A 100 -4.95 1.16 4.45
N HIS A 101 -5.50 1.05 5.65
CA HIS A 101 -5.29 -0.05 6.63
C HIS A 101 -3.83 -0.45 6.94
N ALA A 102 -2.86 0.33 6.46
CA ALA A 102 -1.44 0.15 6.74
C ALA A 102 -0.94 1.10 7.85
N ASP A 103 0.10 0.69 8.53
CA ASP A 103 0.80 1.46 9.56
C ASP A 103 2.28 1.70 9.18
N SER A 104 3.07 2.27 10.06
CA SER A 104 4.49 2.57 9.83
C SER A 104 5.35 1.37 9.46
N MET A 105 4.87 0.16 9.72
CA MET A 105 5.58 -1.07 9.39
C MET A 105 5.72 -1.29 7.87
N THR A 106 4.82 -0.74 7.05
CA THR A 106 4.92 -0.84 5.57
C THR A 106 6.23 -0.28 5.02
N TRP A 107 6.92 0.56 5.80
CA TRP A 107 8.14 1.25 5.41
C TRP A 107 9.43 0.53 5.83
N PHE A 108 9.35 -0.70 6.35
CA PHE A 108 10.49 -1.39 6.96
C PHE A 108 11.69 -1.60 6.04
N LYS A 109 11.49 -1.67 4.73
CA LYS A 109 12.57 -1.75 3.73
C LYS A 109 13.11 -0.36 3.35
N LEU A 110 12.25 0.64 3.28
CA LEU A 110 12.61 1.98 2.82
C LEU A 110 13.30 2.82 3.91
N LEU A 111 12.83 2.72 5.16
CA LEU A 111 13.38 3.50 6.28
C LEU A 111 14.91 3.37 6.43
N PRO A 112 15.52 2.16 6.41
CA PRO A 112 16.97 2.03 6.51
C PRO A 112 17.74 2.70 5.37
N ILE A 113 17.19 2.69 4.15
CA ILE A 113 17.81 3.30 2.97
C ILE A 113 17.79 4.83 3.11
N LEU A 114 16.64 5.41 3.39
CA LEU A 114 16.49 6.86 3.53
C LEU A 114 17.23 7.41 4.73
N SER A 115 17.34 6.65 5.82
CA SER A 115 18.04 7.09 7.03
C SER A 115 19.53 7.34 6.83
N SER A 116 20.12 6.79 5.77
CA SER A 116 21.52 7.05 5.41
C SER A 116 21.75 8.40 4.72
N VAL A 117 20.67 9.04 4.25
CA VAL A 117 20.77 10.30 3.47
C VAL A 117 20.05 11.48 4.14
N THR A 118 19.06 11.22 5.00
CA THR A 118 18.28 12.27 5.65
C THR A 118 17.60 11.78 6.93
N LYS A 119 16.98 12.70 7.69
CA LYS A 119 16.03 12.32 8.73
C LYS A 119 14.74 11.87 8.06
N VAL A 120 14.26 10.64 8.38
CA VAL A 120 13.03 10.08 7.86
C VAL A 120 12.15 9.60 9.00
N CYS A 121 10.87 9.90 8.91
CA CYS A 121 9.87 9.57 9.91
C CYS A 121 8.67 8.86 9.26
N ALA A 122 8.22 7.77 9.86
CA ALA A 122 6.97 7.10 9.55
C ALA A 122 6.10 7.07 10.80
N TYR A 123 4.81 7.06 10.66
CA TYR A 123 3.90 7.03 11.81
C TYR A 123 2.71 6.12 11.56
N ASP A 124 2.05 5.73 12.64
CA ASP A 124 0.78 5.01 12.56
C ASP A 124 -0.34 6.05 12.59
N ARG A 125 -1.21 6.07 11.57
CA ARG A 125 -2.40 6.92 11.61
C ARG A 125 -3.28 6.56 12.79
N ALA A 126 -4.09 7.51 13.24
CA ALA A 126 -5.04 7.30 14.32
C ALA A 126 -5.88 6.04 14.08
N GLY A 127 -6.01 5.19 15.11
CA GLY A 127 -6.72 3.91 15.06
C GLY A 127 -5.89 2.72 14.56
N TYR A 128 -4.72 2.95 13.96
CA TYR A 128 -3.83 1.87 13.49
C TYR A 128 -2.61 1.68 14.40
N GLY A 129 -2.02 0.49 14.32
CA GLY A 129 -0.79 0.14 15.02
C GLY A 129 -0.85 0.43 16.52
N PHE A 130 0.02 1.32 16.99
CA PHE A 130 0.11 1.75 18.38
C PHE A 130 -0.49 3.15 18.63
N SER A 131 -1.10 3.75 17.62
CA SER A 131 -1.75 5.05 17.77
C SER A 131 -3.12 4.94 18.43
N SER A 132 -3.49 6.00 19.17
CA SER A 132 -4.84 6.18 19.71
C SER A 132 -5.87 6.25 18.59
N GLU A 133 -7.10 5.93 18.92
CA GLU A 133 -8.25 6.15 18.01
C GLU A 133 -8.41 7.64 17.69
N GLY A 134 -8.79 7.93 16.45
CA GLY A 134 -9.12 9.27 16.00
C GLY A 134 -10.60 9.60 16.17
N GLN A 135 -10.93 10.89 16.09
CA GLN A 135 -12.34 11.28 15.99
C GLN A 135 -12.90 10.85 14.63
N LEU A 136 -14.14 10.39 14.62
CA LEU A 136 -14.88 10.06 13.41
C LEU A 136 -15.62 11.29 12.89
N PRO A 137 -15.84 11.45 11.58
CA PRO A 137 -15.38 10.53 10.53
C PRO A 137 -13.87 10.64 10.27
N ARG A 138 -13.27 9.52 9.79
CA ARG A 138 -11.89 9.52 9.27
C ARG A 138 -11.96 9.81 7.78
N ASP A 139 -11.92 11.08 7.44
CA ASP A 139 -11.80 11.60 6.09
C ASP A 139 -10.39 12.19 5.86
N LEU A 140 -10.10 12.64 4.64
CA LEU A 140 -8.80 13.22 4.33
C LEU A 140 -8.45 14.43 5.21
N ASP A 141 -9.44 15.26 5.57
CA ASP A 141 -9.18 16.45 6.38
C ASP A 141 -8.86 16.09 7.83
N ALA A 142 -9.45 15.03 8.37
CA ALA A 142 -9.11 14.49 9.69
C ALA A 142 -7.69 13.92 9.71
N ASP A 143 -7.30 13.15 8.68
CA ASP A 143 -5.96 12.59 8.58
C ASP A 143 -4.88 13.68 8.37
N VAL A 144 -5.19 14.68 7.56
CA VAL A 144 -4.33 15.86 7.35
C VAL A 144 -4.15 16.66 8.65
N SER A 145 -5.20 16.84 9.42
CA SER A 145 -5.13 17.54 10.71
C SER A 145 -4.27 16.76 11.71
N ASP A 146 -4.44 15.44 11.79
CA ASP A 146 -3.62 14.58 12.66
C ASP A 146 -2.14 14.60 12.27
N LEU A 147 -1.82 14.56 10.97
CA LEU A 147 -0.44 14.67 10.49
C LEU A 147 0.18 16.04 10.83
N HIS A 148 -0.59 17.12 10.67
CA HIS A 148 -0.13 18.46 11.02
C HIS A 148 0.15 18.60 12.52
N ASP A 149 -0.78 18.14 13.35
CA ASP A 149 -0.61 18.14 14.81
C ASP A 149 0.61 17.30 15.23
N LEU A 150 0.83 16.15 14.58
CA LEU A 150 1.97 15.28 14.84
C LEU A 150 3.29 15.97 14.50
N ILE A 151 3.40 16.60 13.32
CA ILE A 151 4.61 17.34 12.90
C ILE A 151 4.93 18.45 13.91
N ARG A 152 3.92 19.20 14.35
CA ARG A 152 4.05 20.28 15.33
C ARG A 152 4.44 19.76 16.71
N ALA A 153 3.72 18.76 17.23
CA ALA A 153 3.94 18.22 18.57
C ALA A 153 5.29 17.48 18.70
N ALA A 154 5.76 16.87 17.62
CA ALA A 154 7.07 16.23 17.57
C ALA A 154 8.23 17.19 17.29
N ASN A 155 7.97 18.51 17.18
CA ASN A 155 8.95 19.54 16.82
C ASN A 155 9.74 19.17 15.55
N ILE A 156 9.06 18.63 14.54
CA ILE A 156 9.65 18.36 13.23
C ILE A 156 9.76 19.69 12.49
N LYS A 157 11.00 20.02 12.08
CA LYS A 157 11.25 21.25 11.35
C LYS A 157 10.62 21.19 9.96
N THR A 158 9.81 22.19 9.61
CA THR A 158 9.27 22.41 8.26
C THR A 158 10.13 23.40 7.48
N PRO A 159 10.10 23.41 6.14
CA PRO A 159 9.29 22.50 5.31
C PRO A 159 9.84 21.07 5.28
N VAL A 160 8.92 20.09 5.10
CA VAL A 160 9.23 18.66 4.97
C VAL A 160 9.03 18.17 3.54
N VAL A 161 9.67 17.06 3.17
CA VAL A 161 9.29 16.28 2.00
C VAL A 161 8.27 15.24 2.42
N LEU A 162 7.12 15.18 1.74
CA LEU A 162 6.07 14.22 1.99
C LEU A 162 6.16 13.04 1.01
N VAL A 163 6.02 11.82 1.51
CA VAL A 163 5.96 10.60 0.70
C VAL A 163 4.68 9.88 1.02
N GLY A 164 3.78 9.72 0.06
CA GLY A 164 2.49 9.05 0.24
C GLY A 164 2.37 7.80 -0.62
N HIS A 165 1.91 6.68 -0.04
CA HIS A 165 1.58 5.47 -0.77
C HIS A 165 0.06 5.31 -0.89
N SER A 166 -0.46 4.97 -2.08
CA SER A 166 -1.89 4.68 -2.27
C SER A 166 -2.77 5.81 -1.70
N LEU A 167 -3.70 5.53 -0.77
CA LEU A 167 -4.47 6.55 -0.03
C LEU A 167 -3.58 7.65 0.57
N GLY A 168 -2.42 7.30 1.09
CA GLY A 168 -1.45 8.26 1.62
C GLY A 168 -1.05 9.32 0.61
N SER A 169 -1.09 9.02 -0.69
CA SER A 169 -0.87 10.02 -1.75
C SER A 169 -1.93 11.11 -1.74
N ASN A 170 -3.19 10.78 -1.47
CA ASN A 170 -4.26 11.77 -1.38
C ASN A 170 -4.16 12.59 -0.10
N ILE A 171 -3.75 11.97 1.01
CA ILE A 171 -3.54 12.66 2.28
C ILE A 171 -2.42 13.70 2.14
N VAL A 172 -1.27 13.32 1.59
CA VAL A 172 -0.13 14.27 1.45
C VAL A 172 -0.40 15.37 0.43
N ARG A 173 -1.14 15.10 -0.66
CA ARG A 173 -1.60 16.13 -1.60
C ARG A 173 -2.52 17.13 -0.90
N ARG A 174 -3.51 16.62 -0.15
CA ARG A 174 -4.44 17.45 0.61
C ARG A 174 -3.72 18.25 1.71
N TYR A 175 -2.69 17.66 2.33
CA TYR A 175 -1.82 18.38 3.27
C TYR A 175 -1.11 19.53 2.59
N ALA A 176 -0.50 19.31 1.42
CA ALA A 176 0.23 20.33 0.67
C ALA A 176 -0.70 21.46 0.16
N GLU A 177 -1.98 21.16 -0.16
CA GLU A 177 -2.96 22.22 -0.46
C GLU A 177 -3.26 23.10 0.76
N ARG A 178 -3.38 22.48 1.95
CA ARG A 178 -3.79 23.19 3.18
C ARG A 178 -2.63 23.91 3.88
N TYR A 179 -1.44 23.34 3.82
CA TYR A 179 -0.24 23.79 4.52
C TYR A 179 0.96 23.90 3.55
N ALA A 180 0.77 24.63 2.46
CA ALA A 180 1.75 24.70 1.37
C ALA A 180 3.16 25.14 1.84
N SER A 181 3.26 26.06 2.81
CA SER A 181 4.54 26.51 3.39
C SER A 181 5.29 25.44 4.17
N ASP A 182 4.61 24.39 4.60
CA ASP A 182 5.19 23.31 5.40
C ASP A 182 5.75 22.18 4.54
N VAL A 183 5.63 22.26 3.19
CA VAL A 183 6.01 21.19 2.27
C VAL A 183 6.99 21.73 1.22
N SER A 184 8.16 21.10 1.11
CA SER A 184 9.18 21.42 0.12
C SER A 184 9.18 20.50 -1.10
N GLY A 185 8.46 19.38 -1.08
CA GLY A 185 8.35 18.45 -2.18
C GLY A 185 7.54 17.21 -1.86
N MET A 186 7.13 16.48 -2.88
CA MET A 186 6.32 15.26 -2.72
C MET A 186 6.81 14.11 -3.59
N VAL A 187 6.72 12.88 -3.06
CA VAL A 187 6.80 11.63 -3.82
C VAL A 187 5.53 10.82 -3.57
N LEU A 188 4.81 10.51 -4.62
CA LEU A 188 3.55 9.78 -4.56
C LEU A 188 3.76 8.39 -5.16
N ILE A 189 3.53 7.37 -4.35
CA ILE A 189 3.76 5.97 -4.72
C ILE A 189 2.43 5.34 -5.11
N ASP A 190 2.29 5.08 -6.38
CA ASP A 190 1.12 4.50 -7.04
C ASP A 190 -0.20 5.09 -6.55
N PRO A 191 -0.43 6.42 -6.71
CA PRO A 191 -1.71 7.04 -6.37
C PRO A 191 -2.86 6.29 -7.04
N PRO A 192 -3.94 6.00 -6.30
CA PRO A 192 -5.06 5.23 -6.84
C PRO A 192 -5.82 6.00 -7.91
N GLU A 193 -6.48 5.25 -8.78
CA GLU A 193 -7.38 5.79 -9.79
C GLU A 193 -8.57 6.53 -9.17
N GLN A 194 -8.99 7.59 -9.86
CA GLN A 194 -10.17 8.37 -9.54
C GLN A 194 -11.14 8.38 -10.74
N ASP A 195 -12.43 8.64 -10.47
CA ASP A 195 -13.46 8.76 -11.51
C ASP A 195 -13.59 7.50 -12.40
N VAL A 196 -13.43 6.32 -11.81
CA VAL A 196 -13.44 5.04 -12.54
C VAL A 196 -14.73 4.82 -13.31
N ALA A 197 -15.86 5.33 -12.83
CA ALA A 197 -17.15 5.22 -13.50
C ALA A 197 -17.16 5.86 -14.90
N ALA A 198 -16.32 6.87 -15.16
CA ALA A 198 -16.17 7.48 -16.47
C ALA A 198 -15.47 6.57 -17.49
N PHE A 199 -14.69 5.57 -17.02
CA PHE A 199 -13.93 4.65 -17.88
C PHE A 199 -14.55 3.25 -17.97
N ALA A 200 -15.20 2.82 -16.90
CA ALA A 200 -15.74 1.47 -16.75
C ALA A 200 -17.06 1.49 -15.98
N PRO A 201 -18.15 2.07 -16.53
CA PRO A 201 -19.40 2.25 -15.79
C PRO A 201 -20.04 0.94 -15.33
N GLU A 202 -19.95 -0.14 -16.13
CA GLU A 202 -20.52 -1.43 -15.74
C GLU A 202 -19.68 -2.10 -14.63
N TRP A 203 -18.37 -1.92 -14.67
CA TRP A 203 -17.50 -2.39 -13.59
C TRP A 203 -17.76 -1.58 -12.31
N ALA A 204 -17.91 -0.25 -12.41
CA ALA A 204 -18.20 0.61 -11.26
C ALA A 204 -19.48 0.19 -10.53
N LYS A 205 -20.55 -0.20 -11.25
CA LYS A 205 -21.77 -0.77 -10.65
C LYS A 205 -21.51 -2.09 -9.93
N SER A 206 -20.67 -2.94 -10.53
CA SER A 206 -20.29 -4.21 -9.92
C SER A 206 -19.43 -3.99 -8.67
N ASP A 207 -18.53 -3.02 -8.71
CA ASP A 207 -17.68 -2.62 -7.58
C ASP A 207 -18.50 -2.01 -6.44
N GLU A 208 -19.56 -1.26 -6.73
CA GLU A 208 -20.48 -0.75 -5.73
C GLU A 208 -21.15 -1.90 -4.93
N ALA A 209 -21.59 -2.95 -5.62
CA ALA A 209 -22.15 -4.12 -4.96
C ALA A 209 -21.11 -4.88 -4.13
N LEU A 210 -19.88 -5.00 -4.62
CA LEU A 210 -18.75 -5.59 -3.88
C LEU A 210 -18.36 -4.73 -2.67
N ASN A 211 -18.38 -3.42 -2.79
CA ASN A 211 -18.12 -2.49 -1.70
C ASN A 211 -19.20 -2.60 -0.61
N ALA A 212 -20.47 -2.75 -0.97
CA ALA A 212 -21.54 -3.00 -0.01
C ALA A 212 -21.30 -4.29 0.80
N GLN A 213 -20.86 -5.38 0.14
CA GLN A 213 -20.50 -6.62 0.82
C GLN A 213 -19.27 -6.45 1.73
N ARG A 214 -18.27 -5.71 1.27
CA ARG A 214 -17.06 -5.37 2.04
C ARG A 214 -17.41 -4.58 3.29
N PHE A 215 -18.22 -3.52 3.16
CA PHE A 215 -18.69 -2.74 4.29
C PHE A 215 -19.48 -3.59 5.29
N ALA A 216 -20.38 -4.43 4.83
CA ALA A 216 -21.13 -5.35 5.69
C ALA A 216 -20.22 -6.35 6.42
N LEU A 217 -19.13 -6.82 5.80
CA LEU A 217 -18.13 -7.65 6.48
C LEU A 217 -17.40 -6.85 7.56
N ILE A 218 -16.91 -5.66 7.25
CA ILE A 218 -16.17 -4.81 8.20
C ILE A 218 -17.07 -4.43 9.38
N GLN A 219 -18.33 -4.07 9.16
CA GLN A 219 -19.30 -3.78 10.23
C GLN A 219 -19.53 -5.01 11.16
N ARG A 220 -19.60 -6.22 10.60
CA ARG A 220 -19.67 -7.43 11.45
C ARG A 220 -18.41 -7.61 12.29
N CYS A 221 -17.23 -7.36 11.71
CA CYS A 221 -15.97 -7.47 12.42
C CYS A 221 -15.80 -6.38 13.48
N GLU A 222 -16.26 -5.17 13.20
CA GLU A 222 -16.37 -4.06 14.15
C GLU A 222 -17.22 -4.48 15.37
N ALA A 223 -18.45 -4.95 15.12
CA ALA A 223 -19.35 -5.41 16.19
C ALA A 223 -18.76 -6.59 16.99
N SER A 224 -18.02 -7.49 16.35
CA SER A 224 -17.32 -8.58 17.07
C SER A 224 -16.12 -8.07 17.87
N ALA A 225 -15.41 -7.05 17.37
CA ALA A 225 -14.32 -6.42 18.12
C ALA A 225 -14.85 -5.70 19.37
N GLU A 226 -15.96 -4.96 19.26
CA GLU A 226 -16.62 -4.27 20.38
C GLU A 226 -17.05 -5.23 21.49
N LYS A 227 -17.49 -6.45 21.12
CA LYS A 227 -17.85 -7.50 22.08
C LYS A 227 -16.65 -8.28 22.62
N GLY A 228 -15.42 -7.99 22.15
CA GLY A 228 -14.23 -8.73 22.53
C GLY A 228 -14.18 -10.16 21.95
N GLU A 229 -14.87 -10.43 20.84
CA GLU A 229 -14.96 -11.77 20.24
C GLU A 229 -13.78 -12.07 19.28
N LEU A 230 -13.00 -11.05 18.85
CA LEU A 230 -11.86 -11.21 17.93
C LEU A 230 -10.58 -11.66 18.68
N VAL A 231 -10.69 -12.66 19.56
CA VAL A 231 -9.59 -13.14 20.40
C VAL A 231 -8.85 -14.34 19.84
N SER A 232 -9.32 -14.92 18.76
CA SER A 232 -8.70 -16.10 18.13
C SER A 232 -8.25 -15.80 16.70
N SER A 233 -7.21 -16.52 16.25
CA SER A 233 -6.78 -16.45 14.84
C SER A 233 -7.88 -16.84 13.85
N ALA A 234 -8.80 -17.75 14.25
CA ALA A 234 -9.93 -18.16 13.41
C ALA A 234 -10.95 -17.01 13.27
N ALA A 235 -11.27 -16.30 14.37
CA ALA A 235 -12.17 -15.14 14.33
C ALA A 235 -11.58 -14.00 13.47
N LEU A 236 -10.31 -13.70 13.68
CA LEU A 236 -9.60 -12.69 12.88
C LEU A 236 -9.52 -13.08 11.39
N LYS A 237 -9.29 -14.35 11.09
CA LYS A 237 -9.28 -14.86 9.71
C LYS A 237 -10.65 -14.72 9.03
N ALA A 238 -11.73 -14.91 9.77
CA ALA A 238 -13.09 -14.67 9.26
C ALA A 238 -13.32 -13.18 8.88
N CYS A 239 -12.54 -12.29 9.48
CA CYS A 239 -12.49 -10.87 9.15
C CYS A 239 -11.39 -10.50 8.14
N GLY A 240 -10.81 -11.49 7.43
CA GLY A 240 -9.75 -11.27 6.45
C GLY A 240 -8.37 -10.97 7.04
N VAL A 241 -8.19 -11.12 8.37
CA VAL A 241 -6.90 -10.85 9.04
C VAL A 241 -6.13 -12.16 9.24
N SER A 242 -4.95 -12.24 8.65
CA SER A 242 -4.06 -13.40 8.76
C SER A 242 -2.67 -12.97 9.25
N PRO A 243 -1.89 -13.89 9.84
CA PRO A 243 -0.50 -13.63 10.18
C PRO A 243 0.31 -13.22 8.95
N ASN A 244 1.20 -12.26 9.11
CA ASN A 244 2.11 -11.83 8.06
C ASN A 244 3.28 -12.84 7.95
N PRO A 245 3.53 -13.45 6.78
CA PRO A 245 4.57 -14.46 6.61
C PRO A 245 6.01 -13.91 6.77
N LEU A 246 6.19 -12.59 6.65
CA LEU A 246 7.48 -11.92 6.84
C LEU A 246 7.73 -11.54 8.30
N ALA A 247 6.72 -11.61 9.18
CA ALA A 247 6.82 -11.28 10.59
C ALA A 247 7.21 -12.52 11.43
N SER A 248 7.91 -12.29 12.53
CA SER A 248 8.11 -13.31 13.57
C SER A 248 6.79 -13.64 14.29
N GLU A 249 6.75 -14.74 15.05
CA GLU A 249 5.60 -15.06 15.91
C GLU A 249 5.28 -13.93 16.88
N LYS A 250 6.32 -13.35 17.51
CA LYS A 250 6.20 -12.21 18.42
C LYS A 250 5.55 -11.01 17.74
N LEU A 251 6.02 -10.64 16.55
CA LEU A 251 5.47 -9.52 15.81
C LEU A 251 4.06 -9.81 15.33
N ASN A 252 3.78 -11.03 14.85
CA ASN A 252 2.43 -11.45 14.46
C ASN A 252 1.44 -11.39 15.63
N ALA A 253 1.85 -11.79 16.83
CA ALA A 253 1.00 -11.67 18.02
C ALA A 253 0.57 -10.20 18.26
N VAL A 254 1.48 -9.25 18.07
CA VAL A 254 1.19 -7.81 18.21
C VAL A 254 0.30 -7.29 17.08
N ILE A 255 0.58 -7.68 15.82
CA ILE A 255 -0.24 -7.31 14.66
C ILE A 255 -1.69 -7.77 14.86
N LEU A 256 -1.88 -9.03 15.25
CA LEU A 256 -3.21 -9.60 15.48
C LEU A 256 -3.91 -8.93 16.66
N ALA A 257 -3.19 -8.66 17.75
CA ALA A 257 -3.73 -7.94 18.91
C ALA A 257 -4.16 -6.50 18.56
N ASN A 258 -3.41 -5.78 17.71
CA ASN A 258 -3.80 -4.45 17.26
C ASN A 258 -5.05 -4.52 16.37
N LYS A 259 -5.14 -5.50 15.48
CA LYS A 259 -6.30 -5.70 14.59
C LYS A 259 -7.52 -6.33 15.29
N SER A 260 -7.41 -6.79 16.52
CA SER A 260 -8.56 -7.23 17.34
C SER A 260 -9.27 -6.06 18.07
N LYS A 261 -8.67 -4.86 18.08
CA LYS A 261 -9.23 -3.69 18.77
C LYS A 261 -10.38 -3.05 17.97
N PRO A 262 -11.44 -2.56 18.61
CA PRO A 262 -12.51 -1.79 17.96
C PRO A 262 -11.98 -0.61 17.13
N ALA A 263 -11.02 0.15 17.66
CA ALA A 263 -10.41 1.31 17.00
C ALA A 263 -9.91 1.04 15.58
N PHE A 264 -9.33 -0.15 15.33
CA PHE A 264 -8.90 -0.56 13.99
C PHE A 264 -10.08 -0.63 13.01
N TRP A 265 -11.21 -1.22 13.44
CA TRP A 265 -12.38 -1.43 12.59
C TRP A 265 -13.18 -0.16 12.37
N HIS A 266 -13.36 0.67 13.42
CA HIS A 266 -13.97 2.01 13.32
C HIS A 266 -13.21 2.86 12.29
N THR A 267 -11.89 2.92 12.42
CA THR A 267 -11.04 3.67 11.50
C THR A 267 -11.14 3.13 10.08
N LEU A 268 -11.00 1.81 9.89
CA LEU A 268 -11.03 1.18 8.58
C LEU A 268 -12.37 1.40 7.87
N LEU A 269 -13.50 1.19 8.58
CA LEU A 269 -14.83 1.41 8.00
C LEU A 269 -15.00 2.86 7.57
N SER A 270 -14.64 3.80 8.44
CA SER A 270 -14.80 5.22 8.17
C SER A 270 -13.88 5.71 7.03
N GLU A 271 -12.60 5.29 7.01
CA GLU A 271 -11.70 5.60 5.89
C GLU A 271 -12.28 5.12 4.56
N LEU A 272 -12.73 3.87 4.48
CA LEU A 272 -13.23 3.30 3.22
C LEU A 272 -14.51 3.99 2.74
N GLN A 273 -15.42 4.35 3.66
CA GLN A 273 -16.64 5.08 3.32
C GLN A 273 -16.35 6.48 2.77
N ASN A 274 -15.41 7.20 3.41
CA ASN A 274 -15.06 8.55 2.99
C ASN A 274 -14.18 8.55 1.73
N ASN A 275 -13.30 7.57 1.57
CA ASN A 275 -12.49 7.42 0.35
C ASN A 275 -13.33 7.12 -0.88
N ALA A 276 -14.43 6.37 -0.77
CA ALA A 276 -15.34 6.14 -1.88
C ALA A 276 -15.85 7.47 -2.48
N VAL A 277 -16.04 8.49 -1.66
CA VAL A 277 -16.44 9.83 -2.11
C VAL A 277 -15.30 10.54 -2.85
N VAL A 278 -14.06 10.42 -2.37
CA VAL A 278 -12.88 11.03 -3.02
C VAL A 278 -12.61 10.37 -4.36
N PHE A 279 -12.60 9.03 -4.40
CA PHE A 279 -12.27 8.28 -5.60
C PHE A 279 -13.36 8.30 -6.67
N SER A 280 -14.59 8.66 -6.30
CA SER A 280 -15.69 8.85 -7.27
C SER A 280 -15.55 10.10 -8.15
N LYS A 281 -14.61 11.00 -7.83
CA LYS A 281 -14.43 12.29 -8.53
C LYS A 281 -13.05 12.35 -9.17
N PRO A 282 -12.89 13.04 -10.32
CA PRO A 282 -11.58 13.30 -10.90
C PRO A 282 -10.72 14.18 -9.98
N VAL A 283 -9.41 14.21 -10.23
CA VAL A 283 -8.51 15.20 -9.60
C VAL A 283 -9.08 16.60 -9.82
N SER A 284 -9.10 17.42 -8.78
CA SER A 284 -9.65 18.75 -8.87
C SER A 284 -8.89 19.60 -9.88
N PRO A 285 -9.56 20.25 -10.84
CA PRO A 285 -8.90 21.15 -11.78
C PRO A 285 -8.33 22.43 -11.11
N LYS A 286 -8.68 22.65 -9.84
CA LYS A 286 -8.16 23.77 -9.02
C LYS A 286 -6.96 23.38 -8.19
N GLU A 287 -6.64 22.08 -8.10
CA GLU A 287 -5.47 21.63 -7.36
C GLU A 287 -4.20 22.11 -8.04
N THR A 288 -3.35 22.80 -7.29
CA THR A 288 -2.06 23.26 -7.76
C THR A 288 -1.04 23.24 -6.63
N HIS A 289 0.17 22.83 -6.96
CA HIS A 289 1.32 22.83 -6.07
C HIS A 289 2.43 23.76 -6.61
N GLY A 290 2.09 24.65 -7.57
CA GLY A 290 3.02 25.65 -8.11
C GLY A 290 4.26 25.01 -8.75
N SER A 291 5.44 25.39 -8.24
CA SER A 291 6.74 24.85 -8.67
C SER A 291 7.33 23.84 -7.67
N MET A 292 6.52 23.28 -6.77
CA MET A 292 6.97 22.26 -5.82
C MET A 292 7.46 21.01 -6.55
N PRO A 293 8.66 20.48 -6.28
CA PRO A 293 9.11 19.19 -6.82
C PRO A 293 8.11 18.06 -6.49
N LEU A 294 7.63 17.38 -7.52
CA LEU A 294 6.62 16.32 -7.42
C LEU A 294 7.02 15.14 -8.30
N ILE A 295 7.18 13.95 -7.72
CA ILE A 295 7.39 12.71 -8.47
C ILE A 295 6.26 11.73 -8.18
N VAL A 296 5.63 11.22 -9.23
CA VAL A 296 4.65 10.14 -9.18
C VAL A 296 5.30 8.85 -9.67
N LEU A 297 5.37 7.85 -8.80
CA LEU A 297 5.81 6.50 -9.16
C LEU A 297 4.59 5.66 -9.51
N THR A 298 4.56 5.09 -10.70
CA THR A 298 3.46 4.25 -11.21
C THR A 298 3.90 2.79 -11.22
N ALA A 299 3.21 1.91 -10.52
CA ALA A 299 3.50 0.47 -10.57
C ALA A 299 3.00 -0.16 -11.87
N ALA A 300 3.82 -1.02 -12.50
CA ALA A 300 3.44 -1.65 -13.76
C ALA A 300 2.37 -2.74 -13.59
N ASN A 301 2.28 -3.41 -12.43
CA ASN A 301 1.47 -4.61 -12.25
C ASN A 301 0.40 -4.50 -11.15
N THR A 302 -0.06 -3.31 -10.80
CA THR A 302 -1.10 -3.09 -9.77
C THR A 302 -2.34 -3.95 -10.01
N TYR A 303 -2.78 -4.09 -11.25
CA TYR A 303 -3.98 -4.84 -11.61
C TYR A 303 -3.70 -6.19 -12.30
N ALA A 304 -2.50 -6.76 -12.14
CA ALA A 304 -2.11 -7.99 -12.83
C ALA A 304 -3.07 -9.18 -12.62
N GLY A 305 -3.76 -9.23 -11.48
CA GLY A 305 -4.75 -10.26 -11.17
C GLY A 305 -6.19 -9.97 -11.65
N ALA A 306 -6.46 -8.78 -12.22
CA ALA A 306 -7.79 -8.45 -12.73
C ALA A 306 -8.03 -9.06 -14.12
N PRO A 307 -9.31 -9.35 -14.51
CA PRO A 307 -9.67 -9.68 -15.88
C PRO A 307 -9.16 -8.61 -16.86
N ALA A 308 -8.81 -9.02 -18.09
CA ALA A 308 -8.09 -8.16 -19.04
C ALA A 308 -8.83 -6.86 -19.41
N ASP A 309 -10.15 -6.93 -19.56
CA ASP A 309 -11.02 -5.78 -19.84
C ASP A 309 -11.11 -4.83 -18.65
N VAL A 310 -11.29 -5.36 -17.46
CA VAL A 310 -11.30 -4.59 -16.19
C VAL A 310 -9.94 -3.93 -15.97
N ARG A 311 -8.86 -4.69 -16.11
CA ARG A 311 -7.50 -4.18 -15.99
C ARG A 311 -7.26 -2.99 -16.91
N LYS A 312 -7.59 -3.13 -18.20
CA LYS A 312 -7.42 -2.06 -19.18
C LYS A 312 -8.17 -0.78 -18.79
N ALA A 313 -9.38 -0.91 -18.25
CA ALA A 313 -10.18 0.23 -17.81
C ALA A 313 -9.59 0.91 -16.55
N LEU A 314 -9.16 0.12 -15.56
CA LEU A 314 -8.51 0.63 -14.35
C LEU A 314 -7.16 1.28 -14.65
N GLU A 315 -6.36 0.68 -15.54
CA GLU A 315 -5.10 1.27 -16.01
C GLU A 315 -5.33 2.61 -16.71
N ALA A 316 -6.37 2.73 -17.55
CA ALA A 316 -6.72 3.98 -18.23
C ALA A 316 -7.18 5.06 -17.22
N ALA A 317 -8.00 4.71 -16.25
CA ALA A 317 -8.44 5.62 -15.19
C ALA A 317 -7.25 6.10 -14.34
N ARG A 318 -6.36 5.18 -13.95
CA ARG A 318 -5.14 5.50 -13.20
C ARG A 318 -4.19 6.37 -14.01
N ASP A 319 -3.99 6.06 -15.30
CA ASP A 319 -3.14 6.84 -16.19
C ASP A 319 -3.61 8.29 -16.28
N LYS A 320 -4.91 8.51 -16.46
CA LYS A 320 -5.50 9.85 -16.46
C LYS A 320 -5.32 10.54 -15.11
N THR A 321 -5.64 9.86 -14.02
CA THR A 321 -5.51 10.40 -12.67
C THR A 321 -4.10 10.83 -12.36
N GLN A 322 -3.12 9.97 -12.58
CA GLN A 322 -1.72 10.25 -12.29
C GLN A 322 -1.13 11.34 -13.22
N THR A 323 -1.58 11.40 -14.48
CA THR A 323 -1.24 12.51 -15.40
C THR A 323 -1.79 13.84 -14.90
N GLN A 324 -3.03 13.87 -14.41
CA GLN A 324 -3.61 15.06 -13.80
C GLN A 324 -2.85 15.49 -12.53
N ILE A 325 -2.48 14.53 -11.68
CA ILE A 325 -1.69 14.80 -10.47
C ILE A 325 -0.33 15.42 -10.84
N VAL A 326 0.38 14.85 -11.81
CA VAL A 326 1.67 15.40 -12.28
C VAL A 326 1.51 16.84 -12.77
N ALA A 327 0.43 17.13 -13.48
CA ALA A 327 0.16 18.47 -14.01
C ALA A 327 -0.18 19.52 -12.92
N THR A 328 -0.38 19.13 -11.65
CA THR A 328 -0.60 20.07 -10.54
C THR A 328 0.67 20.82 -10.13
N SER A 329 1.85 20.37 -10.58
CA SER A 329 3.14 21.05 -10.40
C SER A 329 3.85 21.30 -11.72
N THR A 330 4.46 22.47 -11.89
CA THR A 330 5.32 22.77 -13.06
C THR A 330 6.62 21.96 -13.06
N GLN A 331 6.99 21.33 -11.93
CA GLN A 331 8.10 20.38 -11.78
C GLN A 331 7.62 18.94 -11.57
N GLY A 332 6.38 18.66 -11.98
CA GLY A 332 5.80 17.32 -11.87
C GLY A 332 6.46 16.34 -12.83
N GLU A 333 6.80 15.14 -12.33
CA GLU A 333 7.39 14.05 -13.11
C GLU A 333 6.66 12.74 -12.80
N ARG A 334 6.47 11.89 -13.81
CA ARG A 334 5.93 10.55 -13.66
C ARG A 334 6.95 9.51 -14.06
N VAL A 335 7.12 8.49 -13.25
CA VAL A 335 8.05 7.38 -13.49
C VAL A 335 7.29 6.06 -13.42
N LEU A 336 7.28 5.31 -14.53
CA LEU A 336 6.79 3.93 -14.53
C LEU A 336 7.84 3.02 -13.93
N VAL A 337 7.42 2.18 -12.98
CA VAL A 337 8.30 1.23 -12.29
C VAL A 337 7.91 -0.19 -12.70
N ASP A 338 8.73 -0.76 -13.58
CA ASP A 338 8.51 -2.11 -14.11
C ASP A 338 8.66 -3.17 -13.03
N ASN A 339 7.95 -4.30 -13.21
CA ASN A 339 8.04 -5.48 -12.35
C ASN A 339 7.69 -5.21 -10.87
N THR A 340 6.82 -4.23 -10.59
CA THR A 340 6.31 -3.94 -9.25
C THR A 340 4.81 -4.14 -9.17
N SER A 341 4.36 -4.60 -8.00
CA SER A 341 2.97 -4.52 -7.58
C SER A 341 2.63 -3.09 -7.13
N HIS A 342 1.42 -2.89 -6.61
CA HIS A 342 1.00 -1.64 -5.97
C HIS A 342 1.96 -1.16 -4.85
N ASP A 343 2.68 -2.08 -4.22
CA ASP A 343 3.56 -1.81 -3.09
C ASP A 343 5.02 -1.59 -3.54
N ILE A 344 5.28 -0.57 -4.38
CA ILE A 344 6.62 -0.25 -4.91
C ILE A 344 7.65 -0.12 -3.78
N GLN A 345 7.27 0.42 -2.62
CA GLN A 345 8.13 0.58 -1.44
C GLN A 345 8.56 -0.76 -0.81
N LEU A 346 7.84 -1.84 -1.11
CA LEU A 346 8.20 -3.19 -0.69
C LEU A 346 8.93 -3.97 -1.77
N ASP A 347 8.56 -3.77 -3.04
CA ASP A 347 9.13 -4.50 -4.18
C ASP A 347 10.47 -3.93 -4.62
N GLN A 348 10.57 -2.61 -4.75
CA GLN A 348 11.77 -1.88 -5.20
C GLN A 348 11.99 -0.61 -4.36
N PRO A 349 12.32 -0.73 -3.05
CA PRO A 349 12.51 0.41 -2.15
C PRO A 349 13.61 1.37 -2.62
N GLU A 350 14.60 0.89 -3.38
CA GLU A 350 15.69 1.71 -3.93
C GLU A 350 15.19 2.72 -4.97
N VAL A 351 14.17 2.35 -5.76
CA VAL A 351 13.55 3.27 -6.74
C VAL A 351 12.83 4.39 -6.00
N VAL A 352 12.12 4.07 -4.92
CA VAL A 352 11.47 5.08 -4.07
C VAL A 352 12.52 5.98 -3.42
N ALA A 353 13.58 5.42 -2.86
CA ALA A 353 14.66 6.19 -2.23
C ALA A 353 15.35 7.14 -3.22
N LYS A 354 15.55 6.71 -4.47
CA LYS A 354 16.10 7.55 -5.54
C LYS A 354 15.17 8.73 -5.87
N ALA A 355 13.87 8.48 -5.97
CA ALA A 355 12.88 9.55 -6.19
C ALA A 355 12.87 10.56 -5.04
N VAL A 356 12.87 10.09 -3.79
CA VAL A 356 12.92 10.94 -2.60
C VAL A 356 14.21 11.76 -2.58
N THR A 357 15.36 11.15 -2.88
CA THR A 357 16.65 11.85 -2.93
C THR A 357 16.66 12.96 -4.00
N LYS A 358 16.05 12.71 -5.17
CA LYS A 358 15.91 13.71 -6.22
C LYS A 358 15.06 14.88 -5.77
N VAL A 359 13.92 14.63 -5.12
CA VAL A 359 13.04 15.68 -4.57
C VAL A 359 13.76 16.50 -3.49
N LEU A 360 14.51 15.87 -2.57
CA LEU A 360 15.31 16.55 -1.57
C LEU A 360 16.34 17.49 -2.19
N GLN A 361 17.01 17.06 -3.27
CA GLN A 361 17.99 17.90 -3.99
C GLN A 361 17.33 19.09 -4.68
N GLN A 362 16.18 18.90 -5.33
CA GLN A 362 15.43 19.98 -5.99
C GLN A 362 14.90 20.99 -4.97
N ALA A 363 14.36 20.53 -3.84
CA ALA A 363 13.89 21.37 -2.75
C ALA A 363 15.01 22.23 -2.16
N ALA A 364 16.20 21.66 -1.95
CA ALA A 364 17.36 22.42 -1.43
C ALA A 364 17.88 23.51 -2.37
N VAL A 365 17.57 23.46 -3.67
CA VAL A 365 17.92 24.51 -4.64
C VAL A 365 16.90 25.63 -4.63
N ALA A 366 15.62 25.34 -4.39
CA ALA A 366 14.55 26.32 -4.34
C ALA A 366 14.62 27.24 -3.08
N ASP A 367 15.27 26.78 -2.02
CA ASP A 367 15.47 27.53 -0.76
C ASP A 367 16.67 28.51 -0.80
N LYS A 368 17.41 28.56 -1.91
CA LYS A 368 18.55 29.49 -2.14
C LYS A 368 18.14 30.64 -3.01
#